data_782145e15e0976c31db72de8fd09e2d5
#
_entry.id   782145e15e0976c31db72de8fd09e2d5
#
_cell.length_a   1.000
_cell.length_b   1.000
_cell.length_c   1.000
_cell.angle_alpha   90.00
_cell.angle_beta   90.00
_cell.angle_gamma   90.00
#
_symmetry.space_group_name_H-M   'P 1'
#
loop_
_entity.id
_entity.type
_entity.pdbx_description
1 polymer ?
#
loop_
_entity_poly.entity_id
_entity_poly.type
_entity_poly.pdbx_seq_one_letter_code
_entity_poly.pdbx_strand_id
1 'polypeptide(L)'
;MLFERVTHEEDVTHEVGLKPHNSRSVSHIEKDVSLERKDVLLEEIVESTKKNPIIRDILLQERTSGTRFGINPDKVVPRHMKSATIRKERTKTKAEVFTPIEIVKKMNDYFEMDFTGSDIHYIKRRVLEVTCGEAPYLTTRYDSCTGRTIPIEERVGLLDRKLQHIHTDDEMEWRIQAEFALKSTYGYEWQEDSLHIARMNVLLSVVESFVDKFGKAPKDITRWAEIVSYNLFRMDGVSLCLPETDTPALVMNWEIGKMEKFGEDDDSHRTYKRNTRKKKKE
;
A
#
# COMPACT_ATOMS: atom_id res chain seq x y z
N MET A 1 51.00 -56.95 10.40
CA MET A 1 51.43 -57.99 9.42
C MET A 1 51.21 -57.41 8.05
N LEU A 2 52.33 -57.10 7.40
CA LEU A 2 52.70 -57.33 5.98
C LEU A 2 51.87 -56.49 4.97
N PHE A 3 52.47 -55.49 4.36
CA PHE A 3 53.37 -55.41 3.17
C PHE A 3 52.65 -55.95 1.93
N GLU A 4 52.58 -55.22 0.78
CA GLU A 4 53.66 -54.78 -0.11
C GLU A 4 53.21 -53.85 -1.17
N ARG A 5 54.02 -52.95 -1.51
CA ARG A 5 54.45 -52.15 -2.63
C ARG A 5 54.35 -52.82 -4.00
N VAL A 6 54.27 -52.03 -5.05
CA VAL A 6 55.09 -51.93 -6.29
C VAL A 6 54.23 -51.17 -7.36
N THR A 7 54.61 -50.28 -8.13
CA THR A 7 55.65 -49.51 -8.78
C THR A 7 55.07 -48.79 -9.99
N HIS A 8 55.63 -47.62 -10.25
CA HIS A 8 55.60 -46.73 -11.39
C HIS A 8 55.20 -47.28 -12.76
N GLU A 9 54.40 -46.45 -13.49
CA GLU A 9 54.68 -46.08 -14.88
C GLU A 9 54.16 -44.67 -15.15
N GLU A 10 55.07 -43.84 -15.72
CA GLU A 10 54.76 -42.45 -16.18
C GLU A 10 54.12 -42.56 -17.55
N ASP A 11 53.01 -41.90 -17.75
CA ASP A 11 52.51 -41.55 -19.10
C ASP A 11 52.21 -40.08 -19.18
N VAL A 12 53.02 -39.37 -19.96
CA VAL A 12 52.95 -37.95 -20.24
C VAL A 12 51.98 -37.74 -21.39
N THR A 13 50.75 -37.34 -21.08
CA THR A 13 49.86 -36.75 -22.09
C THR A 13 49.66 -35.29 -21.82
N HIS A 14 50.08 -34.46 -22.76
CA HIS A 14 49.81 -33.01 -22.83
C HIS A 14 48.31 -32.81 -22.98
N GLU A 15 47.61 -32.45 -21.91
CA GLU A 15 46.28 -31.85 -22.00
C GLU A 15 46.40 -30.31 -22.05
N VAL A 16 45.99 -29.76 -23.19
CA VAL A 16 45.76 -28.34 -23.39
C VAL A 16 44.62 -27.89 -22.49
N GLY A 17 44.96 -27.13 -21.44
CA GLY A 17 44.00 -26.60 -20.49
C GLY A 17 43.05 -25.58 -21.12
N LEU A 18 41.85 -26.01 -21.47
CA LEU A 18 40.70 -25.15 -21.65
C LEU A 18 40.16 -24.77 -20.25
N LYS A 19 40.41 -23.52 -19.86
CA LYS A 19 39.79 -22.94 -18.66
C LYS A 19 38.27 -23.05 -18.79
N PRO A 20 37.53 -23.48 -17.77
CA PRO A 20 36.07 -23.45 -17.82
C PRO A 20 35.60 -22.00 -17.89
N HIS A 21 34.91 -21.66 -18.97
CA HIS A 21 34.23 -20.40 -19.14
C HIS A 21 33.18 -20.23 -18.02
N ASN A 22 33.28 -19.14 -17.36
CA ASN A 22 32.57 -18.61 -16.24
C ASN A 22 31.03 -18.79 -16.37
N SER A 23 30.48 -19.88 -15.82
CA SER A 23 29.02 -20.11 -15.75
C SER A 23 28.28 -19.10 -14.86
N ARG A 24 29.03 -18.25 -14.12
CA ARG A 24 28.44 -17.16 -13.32
C ARG A 24 27.98 -15.95 -14.13
N SER A 25 28.48 -15.71 -15.33
CA SER A 25 28.13 -14.53 -16.13
C SER A 25 26.78 -14.66 -16.82
N VAL A 26 26.39 -15.83 -17.28
CA VAL A 26 25.13 -16.03 -18.02
C VAL A 26 23.92 -15.92 -17.09
N SER A 27 23.99 -16.51 -15.90
CA SER A 27 22.88 -16.45 -14.93
C SER A 27 22.63 -15.02 -14.36
N HIS A 28 23.65 -14.17 -14.30
CA HIS A 28 23.49 -12.77 -13.92
C HIS A 28 22.85 -11.94 -15.04
N ILE A 29 23.28 -12.14 -16.29
CA ILE A 29 22.73 -11.44 -17.45
C ILE A 29 21.26 -11.81 -17.66
N GLU A 30 20.89 -13.09 -17.54
CA GLU A 30 19.49 -13.55 -17.64
C GLU A 30 18.60 -12.98 -16.52
N LYS A 31 19.12 -12.87 -15.29
CA LYS A 31 18.42 -12.24 -14.16
C LYS A 31 18.23 -10.73 -14.39
N ASP A 32 19.26 -10.03 -14.83
CA ASP A 32 19.19 -8.59 -15.08
C ASP A 32 18.19 -8.27 -16.18
N VAL A 33 18.18 -9.01 -17.30
CA VAL A 33 17.21 -8.84 -18.39
C VAL A 33 15.79 -9.19 -17.95
N SER A 34 15.61 -10.14 -17.04
CA SER A 34 14.28 -10.48 -16.49
C SER A 34 13.76 -9.42 -15.55
N LEU A 35 14.62 -8.78 -14.75
CA LEU A 35 14.29 -7.68 -13.86
C LEU A 35 13.91 -6.43 -14.67
N GLU A 36 14.72 -6.03 -15.65
CA GLU A 36 14.41 -4.89 -16.53
C GLU A 36 13.05 -5.06 -17.24
N ARG A 37 12.73 -6.27 -17.74
CA ARG A 37 11.42 -6.56 -18.36
C ARG A 37 10.27 -6.44 -17.37
N LYS A 38 10.49 -6.83 -16.13
CA LYS A 38 9.50 -6.74 -15.06
C LYS A 38 9.23 -5.28 -14.69
N ASP A 39 10.27 -4.46 -14.58
CA ASP A 39 10.16 -3.04 -14.29
C ASP A 39 9.41 -2.28 -15.39
N VAL A 40 9.71 -2.54 -16.67
CA VAL A 40 8.99 -1.97 -17.81
C VAL A 40 7.51 -2.37 -17.79
N LEU A 41 7.21 -3.65 -17.56
CA LEU A 41 5.83 -4.13 -17.45
C LEU A 41 5.08 -3.44 -16.30
N LEU A 42 5.75 -3.26 -15.16
CA LEU A 42 5.19 -2.62 -14.00
C LEU A 42 4.83 -1.15 -14.29
N GLU A 43 5.73 -0.41 -14.92
CA GLU A 43 5.49 0.99 -15.31
C GLU A 43 4.31 1.11 -16.29
N GLU A 44 4.24 0.26 -17.31
CA GLU A 44 3.13 0.23 -18.29
C GLU A 44 1.78 -0.03 -17.61
N ILE A 45 1.72 -1.00 -16.69
CA ILE A 45 0.49 -1.34 -15.96
C ILE A 45 0.08 -0.21 -15.04
N VAL A 46 1.01 0.41 -14.32
CA VAL A 46 0.76 1.56 -13.45
C VAL A 46 0.19 2.72 -14.25
N GLU A 47 0.80 3.06 -15.38
CA GLU A 47 0.32 4.14 -16.25
C GLU A 47 -1.04 3.82 -16.89
N SER A 48 -1.25 2.60 -17.33
CA SER A 48 -2.56 2.14 -17.83
C SER A 48 -3.64 2.23 -16.75
N THR A 49 -3.34 1.83 -15.51
CA THR A 49 -4.27 1.92 -14.39
C THR A 49 -4.64 3.37 -14.08
N LYS A 50 -3.67 4.27 -14.03
CA LYS A 50 -3.90 5.71 -13.78
C LYS A 50 -4.77 6.36 -14.86
N LYS A 51 -4.66 5.91 -16.11
CA LYS A 51 -5.40 6.44 -17.26
C LYS A 51 -6.75 5.77 -17.48
N ASN A 52 -7.04 4.65 -16.82
CA ASN A 52 -8.29 3.91 -16.99
C ASN A 52 -9.49 4.74 -16.52
N PRO A 53 -10.44 5.10 -17.41
CA PRO A 53 -11.54 6.01 -17.08
C PRO A 53 -12.50 5.41 -16.04
N ILE A 54 -12.73 4.10 -16.06
CA ILE A 54 -13.60 3.40 -15.10
C ILE A 54 -12.99 3.46 -13.70
N ILE A 55 -11.70 3.15 -13.60
CA ILE A 55 -10.98 3.18 -12.32
C ILE A 55 -10.95 4.62 -11.77
N ARG A 56 -10.66 5.60 -12.62
CA ARG A 56 -10.66 7.02 -12.23
C ARG A 56 -12.02 7.47 -11.72
N ASP A 57 -13.09 7.06 -12.40
CA ASP A 57 -14.44 7.40 -11.96
C ASP A 57 -14.78 6.78 -10.60
N ILE A 58 -14.49 5.51 -10.38
CA ILE A 58 -14.67 4.81 -9.11
C ILE A 58 -13.92 5.53 -7.98
N LEU A 59 -12.66 5.88 -8.20
CA LEU A 59 -11.81 6.50 -7.17
C LEU A 59 -12.19 7.96 -6.87
N LEU A 60 -13.00 8.60 -7.71
CA LEU A 60 -13.52 9.96 -7.46
C LEU A 60 -14.89 9.97 -6.78
N GLN A 61 -15.54 8.82 -6.55
CA GLN A 61 -16.83 8.76 -5.88
C GLN A 61 -16.72 9.08 -4.39
N GLU A 62 -17.56 9.99 -3.90
CA GLU A 62 -17.81 10.20 -2.48
C GLU A 62 -18.94 9.29 -2.01
N ARG A 63 -18.59 8.26 -1.27
CA ARG A 63 -19.52 7.16 -0.95
C ARG A 63 -20.59 7.54 0.07
N THR A 64 -20.33 8.52 0.94
CA THR A 64 -21.31 9.00 1.92
C THR A 64 -22.42 9.80 1.25
N SER A 65 -22.08 10.75 0.37
CA SER A 65 -23.06 11.63 -0.29
C SER A 65 -23.54 11.12 -1.65
N GLY A 66 -22.87 10.12 -2.21
CA GLY A 66 -23.12 9.65 -3.58
C GLY A 66 -22.69 10.64 -4.67
N THR A 67 -21.95 11.70 -4.30
CA THR A 67 -21.43 12.71 -5.23
C THR A 67 -20.05 12.31 -5.75
N ARG A 68 -19.43 13.18 -6.54
CA ARG A 68 -18.07 13.03 -7.05
C ARG A 68 -17.19 14.15 -6.50
N PHE A 69 -15.92 13.88 -6.27
CA PHE A 69 -14.94 14.91 -5.91
C PHE A 69 -14.90 16.00 -6.96
N GLY A 70 -14.84 17.26 -6.50
CA GLY A 70 -14.81 18.44 -7.35
C GLY A 70 -13.46 18.74 -8.02
N ILE A 71 -12.49 17.81 -7.93
CA ILE A 71 -11.14 17.97 -8.46
C ILE A 71 -11.02 17.52 -9.92
N ASN A 72 -10.03 18.10 -10.61
CA ASN A 72 -9.56 17.53 -11.88
C ASN A 72 -8.39 16.58 -11.63
N PRO A 73 -8.58 15.26 -11.78
CA PRO A 73 -7.55 14.26 -11.45
C PRO A 73 -6.27 14.40 -12.28
N ASP A 74 -6.32 14.99 -13.49
CA ASP A 74 -5.13 15.22 -14.32
C ASP A 74 -4.22 16.33 -13.78
N LYS A 75 -4.76 17.18 -12.87
CA LYS A 75 -4.02 18.26 -12.20
C LYS A 75 -3.58 17.90 -10.79
N VAL A 76 -4.00 16.73 -10.29
CA VAL A 76 -3.61 16.27 -8.97
C VAL A 76 -2.21 15.67 -9.04
N VAL A 77 -1.30 16.22 -8.26
CA VAL A 77 0.09 15.74 -8.18
C VAL A 77 0.48 15.49 -6.73
N PRO A 78 1.29 14.46 -6.45
CA PRO A 78 1.82 14.20 -5.12
C PRO A 78 2.57 15.42 -4.56
N ARG A 79 2.65 15.50 -3.24
CA ARG A 79 3.25 16.65 -2.57
C ARG A 79 4.70 16.91 -2.97
N HIS A 80 5.50 15.87 -3.11
CA HIS A 80 6.91 16.02 -3.49
C HIS A 80 7.09 16.69 -4.85
N MET A 81 6.09 16.60 -5.74
CA MET A 81 6.08 17.25 -7.05
C MET A 81 5.56 18.70 -6.99
N LYS A 82 4.91 19.12 -5.89
CA LYS A 82 4.43 20.50 -5.72
C LYS A 82 5.60 21.44 -5.45
N SER A 83 5.52 22.70 -5.92
CA SER A 83 6.56 23.70 -5.64
C SER A 83 6.72 23.97 -4.15
N ALA A 84 7.92 24.44 -3.74
CA ALA A 84 8.20 24.76 -2.33
C ALA A 84 7.19 25.80 -1.75
N THR A 85 6.78 26.76 -2.58
CA THR A 85 5.79 27.79 -2.19
C THR A 85 4.44 27.14 -1.89
N ILE A 86 3.92 26.28 -2.78
CA ILE A 86 2.67 25.55 -2.60
C ILE A 86 2.74 24.65 -1.37
N ARG A 87 3.84 23.91 -1.18
CA ARG A 87 4.03 23.06 -0.01
C ARG A 87 3.96 23.84 1.30
N LYS A 88 4.64 24.99 1.36
CA LYS A 88 4.62 25.87 2.53
C LYS A 88 3.25 26.45 2.83
N GLU A 89 2.52 26.86 1.80
CA GLU A 89 1.15 27.35 1.92
C GLU A 89 0.21 26.26 2.45
N ARG A 90 0.25 25.05 1.86
CA ARG A 90 -0.60 23.92 2.29
C ARG A 90 -0.27 23.46 3.71
N THR A 91 1.00 23.46 4.12
CA THR A 91 1.36 23.19 5.52
C THR A 91 0.74 24.23 6.46
N LYS A 92 0.70 25.52 6.06
CA LYS A 92 0.16 26.60 6.88
C LYS A 92 -1.36 26.63 6.92
N THR A 93 -2.03 26.39 5.79
CA THR A 93 -3.48 26.54 5.64
C THR A 93 -4.26 25.24 5.81
N LYS A 94 -3.64 24.09 5.56
CA LYS A 94 -4.28 22.77 5.53
C LYS A 94 -3.63 21.77 6.50
N ALA A 95 -2.66 22.21 7.29
CA ALA A 95 -1.85 21.37 8.20
C ALA A 95 -1.21 20.15 7.50
N GLU A 96 -0.96 20.23 6.18
CA GLU A 96 -0.40 19.16 5.40
C GLU A 96 1.07 18.95 5.73
N VAL A 97 1.35 17.98 6.58
CA VAL A 97 2.70 17.58 7.00
C VAL A 97 2.94 16.14 6.57
N PHE A 98 4.11 15.88 5.97
CA PHE A 98 4.47 14.55 5.50
C PHE A 98 5.58 13.96 6.35
N THR A 99 5.45 12.67 6.59
CA THR A 99 6.32 11.93 7.50
C THR A 99 7.41 11.21 6.71
N PRO A 100 8.69 11.40 7.07
CA PRO A 100 9.78 10.63 6.46
C PRO A 100 9.59 9.13 6.65
N ILE A 101 10.09 8.35 5.68
CA ILE A 101 9.90 6.89 5.64
C ILE A 101 10.41 6.19 6.90
N GLU A 102 11.50 6.68 7.49
CA GLU A 102 12.08 6.10 8.71
C GLU A 102 11.14 6.24 9.92
N ILE A 103 10.37 7.34 9.96
CA ILE A 103 9.36 7.55 11.01
C ILE A 103 8.14 6.66 10.75
N VAL A 104 7.70 6.58 9.49
CA VAL A 104 6.61 5.67 9.10
C VAL A 104 6.95 4.24 9.51
N LYS A 105 8.15 3.76 9.15
CA LYS A 105 8.62 2.43 9.53
C LYS A 105 8.57 2.23 11.04
N LYS A 106 9.18 3.14 11.80
CA LYS A 106 9.24 3.06 13.26
C LYS A 106 7.85 3.02 13.91
N MET A 107 6.91 3.82 13.42
CA MET A 107 5.54 3.85 13.94
C MET A 107 4.78 2.58 13.61
N ASN A 108 4.92 2.05 12.38
CA ASN A 108 4.30 0.80 11.99
C ASN A 108 4.90 -0.40 12.74
N ASP A 109 6.23 -0.43 12.94
CA ASP A 109 6.90 -1.46 13.77
C ASP A 109 6.34 -1.44 15.20
N TYR A 110 6.16 -0.24 15.79
CA TYR A 110 5.60 -0.10 17.13
C TYR A 110 4.13 -0.55 17.20
N PHE A 111 3.32 -0.20 16.20
CA PHE A 111 1.92 -0.60 16.11
C PHE A 111 1.74 -2.14 16.03
N GLU A 112 2.71 -2.84 15.47
CA GLU A 112 2.66 -4.28 15.25
C GLU A 112 3.37 -5.10 16.33
N MET A 113 4.09 -4.46 17.24
CA MET A 113 4.96 -5.11 18.23
C MET A 113 4.26 -6.19 19.06
N ASP A 114 2.97 -6.01 19.38
CA ASP A 114 2.19 -6.94 20.19
C ASP A 114 1.36 -7.95 19.37
N PHE A 115 1.53 -7.98 18.05
CA PHE A 115 0.76 -8.91 17.21
C PHE A 115 1.33 -10.33 17.28
N THR A 116 0.50 -11.30 17.64
CA THR A 116 0.88 -12.72 17.78
C THR A 116 0.00 -13.68 16.98
N GLY A 117 -0.81 -13.16 16.05
CA GLY A 117 -1.72 -13.96 15.21
C GLY A 117 -1.05 -14.66 14.04
N SER A 118 -1.79 -15.54 13.35
CA SER A 118 -1.35 -16.12 12.06
C SER A 118 -1.44 -15.09 10.92
N ASP A 119 -0.84 -15.41 9.75
CA ASP A 119 -0.84 -14.55 8.57
C ASP A 119 -2.26 -14.09 8.18
N ILE A 120 -3.22 -15.01 8.15
CA ILE A 120 -4.60 -14.65 7.81
C ILE A 120 -5.26 -13.70 8.84
N HIS A 121 -4.92 -13.83 10.12
CA HIS A 121 -5.37 -12.87 11.14
C HIS A 121 -4.69 -11.52 10.97
N TYR A 122 -3.41 -11.50 10.58
CA TYR A 122 -2.68 -10.29 10.27
C TYR A 122 -3.28 -9.58 9.04
N ILE A 123 -3.51 -10.30 7.96
CA ILE A 123 -4.13 -9.77 6.72
C ILE A 123 -5.50 -9.14 7.03
N LYS A 124 -6.31 -9.77 7.88
CA LYS A 124 -7.65 -9.32 8.27
C LYS A 124 -7.67 -8.30 9.41
N ARG A 125 -6.53 -8.00 10.04
CA ARG A 125 -6.46 -7.02 11.13
C ARG A 125 -6.89 -5.65 10.63
N ARG A 126 -7.91 -5.06 11.26
CA ARG A 126 -8.38 -3.72 10.89
C ARG A 126 -7.37 -2.66 11.30
N VAL A 127 -7.03 -1.80 10.35
CA VAL A 127 -6.14 -0.65 10.54
C VAL A 127 -6.82 0.60 10.01
N LEU A 128 -6.62 1.72 10.69
CA LEU A 128 -7.14 3.03 10.27
C LEU A 128 -6.03 4.07 10.37
N GLU A 129 -5.72 4.70 9.25
CA GLU A 129 -4.87 5.89 9.21
C GLU A 129 -5.74 7.15 9.31
N VAL A 130 -5.54 7.89 10.40
CA VAL A 130 -6.27 9.15 10.65
C VAL A 130 -5.61 10.29 9.88
N THR A 131 -6.40 11.14 9.21
CA THR A 131 -5.89 12.25 8.38
C THR A 131 -4.78 11.78 7.44
N CYS A 132 -5.13 10.77 6.63
CA CYS A 132 -4.13 9.92 5.95
C CYS A 132 -3.30 10.65 4.87
N GLY A 133 -3.68 11.86 4.44
CA GLY A 133 -2.95 12.55 3.38
C GLY A 133 -2.88 11.71 2.10
N GLU A 134 -1.67 11.31 1.71
CA GLU A 134 -1.39 10.39 0.59
C GLU A 134 -1.27 8.91 1.05
N ALA A 135 -1.66 8.59 2.29
CA ALA A 135 -1.65 7.28 2.95
C ALA A 135 -0.24 6.67 3.16
N PRO A 136 0.76 7.42 3.67
CA PRO A 136 2.12 6.90 3.84
C PRO A 136 2.24 5.80 4.90
N TYR A 137 1.35 5.73 5.89
CA TYR A 137 1.35 4.64 6.87
C TYR A 137 0.69 3.37 6.35
N LEU A 138 -0.22 3.49 5.36
CA LEU A 138 -0.86 2.34 4.73
C LEU A 138 0.01 1.76 3.61
N THR A 139 0.66 2.61 2.80
CA THR A 139 1.47 2.17 1.66
C THR A 139 2.66 3.09 1.40
N THR A 140 3.82 2.49 1.15
CA THR A 140 5.08 3.20 0.96
C THR A 140 5.65 2.95 -0.45
N ARG A 141 4.86 3.24 -1.50
CA ARG A 141 5.29 3.13 -2.89
C ARG A 141 6.45 4.09 -3.22
N TYR A 142 6.48 5.20 -2.54
CA TYR A 142 7.53 6.22 -2.59
C TYR A 142 7.64 6.93 -1.24
N ASP A 143 8.79 7.51 -0.96
CA ASP A 143 8.96 8.41 0.17
C ASP A 143 8.22 9.72 -0.10
N SER A 144 7.20 10.01 0.67
CA SER A 144 6.32 11.18 0.50
C SER A 144 7.04 12.53 0.66
N CYS A 145 8.21 12.56 1.31
CA CYS A 145 9.04 13.75 1.46
C CYS A 145 9.92 14.02 0.24
N THR A 146 10.55 12.99 -0.30
CA THR A 146 11.58 13.09 -1.35
C THR A 146 11.08 12.68 -2.73
N GLY A 147 10.05 11.85 -2.81
CA GLY A 147 9.55 11.24 -4.04
C GLY A 147 10.34 10.02 -4.51
N ARG A 148 11.34 9.56 -3.74
CA ARG A 148 12.13 8.37 -4.07
C ARG A 148 11.22 7.14 -4.07
N THR A 149 11.16 6.43 -5.18
CA THR A 149 10.45 5.14 -5.28
C THR A 149 11.06 4.10 -4.35
N ILE A 150 10.22 3.29 -3.73
CA ILE A 150 10.61 2.24 -2.78
C ILE A 150 10.28 0.88 -3.42
N PRO A 151 11.29 -0.01 -3.58
CA PRO A 151 11.08 -1.37 -4.05
C PRO A 151 10.03 -2.11 -3.22
N ILE A 152 9.29 -3.05 -3.83
CA ILE A 152 8.14 -3.71 -3.17
C ILE A 152 8.57 -4.44 -1.89
N GLU A 153 9.73 -5.09 -1.91
CA GLU A 153 10.31 -5.81 -0.79
C GLU A 153 10.78 -4.92 0.37
N GLU A 154 11.02 -3.62 0.10
CA GLU A 154 11.44 -2.63 1.09
C GLU A 154 10.27 -1.82 1.67
N ARG A 155 9.04 -2.03 1.15
CA ARG A 155 7.87 -1.30 1.59
C ARG A 155 7.47 -1.66 3.00
N VAL A 156 7.10 -0.65 3.78
CA VAL A 156 6.83 -0.76 5.23
C VAL A 156 5.44 -0.27 5.62
N GLY A 157 4.59 0.07 4.65
CA GLY A 157 3.20 0.43 4.90
C GLY A 157 2.40 -0.76 5.44
N LEU A 158 1.37 -0.50 6.25
CA LEU A 158 0.57 -1.57 6.87
C LEU A 158 -0.14 -2.45 5.83
N LEU A 159 -0.62 -1.88 4.71
CA LEU A 159 -1.14 -2.68 3.60
C LEU A 159 -0.02 -3.43 2.88
N ASP A 160 1.12 -2.79 2.63
CA ASP A 160 2.25 -3.45 1.98
C ASP A 160 2.66 -4.70 2.76
N ARG A 161 2.77 -4.60 4.09
CA ARG A 161 3.08 -5.74 4.97
C ARG A 161 2.02 -6.84 4.90
N LYS A 162 0.72 -6.48 4.87
CA LYS A 162 -0.36 -7.47 4.69
C LYS A 162 -0.22 -8.23 3.38
N LEU A 163 0.12 -7.54 2.29
CA LEU A 163 0.34 -8.17 0.99
C LEU A 163 1.57 -9.09 1.00
N GLN A 164 2.63 -8.72 1.73
CA GLN A 164 3.82 -9.56 1.94
C GLN A 164 3.53 -10.84 2.74
N HIS A 165 2.48 -10.87 3.57
CA HIS A 165 2.01 -12.05 4.29
C HIS A 165 1.11 -12.98 3.46
N ILE A 166 0.91 -12.73 2.16
CA ILE A 166 0.15 -13.63 1.27
C ILE A 166 1.09 -14.64 0.63
N HIS A 167 1.15 -15.84 1.18
CA HIS A 167 2.12 -16.89 0.81
C HIS A 167 1.52 -17.98 -0.10
N THR A 168 0.66 -17.62 -1.06
CA THR A 168 0.10 -18.56 -2.03
C THR A 168 0.59 -18.30 -3.44
N ASP A 169 0.72 -19.35 -4.27
CA ASP A 169 1.02 -19.27 -5.70
C ASP A 169 -0.25 -19.41 -6.55
N ASP A 170 -1.40 -19.68 -5.93
CA ASP A 170 -2.69 -19.68 -6.59
C ASP A 170 -3.20 -18.23 -6.76
N GLU A 171 -3.45 -17.82 -8.01
CA GLU A 171 -3.87 -16.45 -8.32
C GLU A 171 -5.22 -16.09 -7.69
N MET A 172 -6.19 -17.03 -7.69
CA MET A 172 -7.51 -16.78 -7.15
C MET A 172 -7.46 -16.63 -5.64
N GLU A 173 -6.73 -17.49 -4.97
CA GLU A 173 -6.53 -17.42 -3.52
C GLU A 173 -5.79 -16.13 -3.13
N TRP A 174 -4.74 -15.75 -3.88
CA TRP A 174 -4.03 -14.49 -3.66
C TRP A 174 -4.97 -13.28 -3.76
N ARG A 175 -5.82 -13.24 -4.79
CA ARG A 175 -6.81 -12.17 -4.98
C ARG A 175 -7.80 -12.09 -3.82
N ILE A 176 -8.27 -13.22 -3.32
CA ILE A 176 -9.17 -13.28 -2.15
C ILE A 176 -8.47 -12.72 -0.91
N GLN A 177 -7.22 -13.10 -0.66
CA GLN A 177 -6.47 -12.61 0.49
C GLN A 177 -6.11 -11.12 0.35
N ALA A 178 -5.79 -10.65 -0.85
CA ALA A 178 -5.60 -9.22 -1.15
C ALA A 178 -6.88 -8.40 -0.91
N GLU A 179 -8.07 -8.95 -1.24
CA GLU A 179 -9.33 -8.32 -0.88
C GLU A 179 -9.54 -8.25 0.63
N PHE A 180 -9.17 -9.27 1.41
CA PHE A 180 -9.21 -9.19 2.87
C PHE A 180 -8.27 -8.11 3.42
N ALA A 181 -7.06 -7.99 2.86
CA ALA A 181 -6.12 -6.94 3.19
C ALA A 181 -6.72 -5.55 2.91
N LEU A 182 -7.31 -5.35 1.73
CA LEU A 182 -7.99 -4.09 1.39
C LEU A 182 -9.20 -3.81 2.29
N LYS A 183 -10.10 -4.79 2.49
CA LYS A 183 -11.31 -4.65 3.31
C LYS A 183 -11.03 -4.33 4.77
N SER A 184 -9.84 -4.61 5.26
CA SER A 184 -9.40 -4.34 6.62
C SER A 184 -8.48 -3.12 6.75
N THR A 185 -8.27 -2.35 5.66
CA THR A 185 -7.39 -1.19 5.62
C THR A 185 -8.21 0.06 5.31
N TYR A 186 -8.23 1.01 6.26
CA TYR A 186 -9.05 2.21 6.21
C TYR A 186 -8.20 3.47 6.36
N GLY A 187 -8.71 4.57 5.83
CA GLY A 187 -8.14 5.90 6.03
C GLY A 187 -9.20 6.98 5.82
N TYR A 188 -9.03 8.13 6.48
CA TYR A 188 -9.84 9.29 6.15
C TYR A 188 -8.98 10.53 5.95
N GLU A 189 -9.48 11.43 5.09
CA GLU A 189 -8.81 12.67 4.75
C GLU A 189 -9.85 13.77 4.47
N TRP A 190 -9.51 15.01 4.80
CA TRP A 190 -10.33 16.18 4.49
C TRP A 190 -10.24 16.60 3.03
N GLN A 191 -8.99 16.62 2.51
CA GLN A 191 -8.67 17.17 1.20
C GLN A 191 -8.92 16.14 0.09
N GLU A 192 -9.77 16.47 -0.88
CA GLU A 192 -10.11 15.58 -2.00
C GLU A 192 -8.89 15.18 -2.85
N ASP A 193 -7.97 16.14 -3.08
CA ASP A 193 -6.76 15.88 -3.88
C ASP A 193 -5.81 14.90 -3.18
N SER A 194 -5.59 15.06 -1.89
CA SER A 194 -4.76 14.14 -1.10
C SER A 194 -5.43 12.76 -0.98
N LEU A 195 -6.74 12.72 -0.72
CA LEU A 195 -7.50 11.47 -0.65
C LEU A 195 -7.51 10.72 -1.99
N HIS A 196 -7.61 11.42 -3.11
CA HIS A 196 -7.51 10.79 -4.43
C HIS A 196 -6.14 10.15 -4.66
N ILE A 197 -5.05 10.82 -4.26
CA ILE A 197 -3.69 10.25 -4.30
C ILE A 197 -3.60 9.02 -3.38
N ALA A 198 -4.13 9.11 -2.16
CA ALA A 198 -4.16 7.99 -1.21
C ALA A 198 -4.87 6.76 -1.81
N ARG A 199 -6.05 6.96 -2.40
CA ARG A 199 -6.81 5.90 -3.10
C ARG A 199 -6.01 5.27 -4.24
N MET A 200 -5.36 6.11 -5.06
CA MET A 200 -4.51 5.62 -6.15
C MET A 200 -3.30 4.86 -5.61
N ASN A 201 -2.63 5.35 -4.56
CA ASN A 201 -1.48 4.69 -3.94
C ASN A 201 -1.86 3.32 -3.38
N VAL A 202 -2.96 3.22 -2.64
CA VAL A 202 -3.46 1.95 -2.08
C VAL A 202 -3.83 0.95 -3.18
N LEU A 203 -4.55 1.39 -4.22
CA LEU A 203 -4.88 0.53 -5.36
C LEU A 203 -3.61 0.02 -6.07
N LEU A 204 -2.69 0.94 -6.39
CA LEU A 204 -1.47 0.60 -7.10
C LEU A 204 -0.54 -0.30 -6.28
N SER A 205 -0.51 -0.21 -4.94
CA SER A 205 0.24 -1.17 -4.12
C SER A 205 -0.23 -2.61 -4.34
N VAL A 206 -1.55 -2.84 -4.43
CA VAL A 206 -2.09 -4.18 -4.72
C VAL A 206 -1.77 -4.62 -6.14
N VAL A 207 -1.92 -3.72 -7.12
CA VAL A 207 -1.61 -4.01 -8.52
C VAL A 207 -0.13 -4.36 -8.69
N GLU A 208 0.76 -3.57 -8.11
CA GLU A 208 2.21 -3.79 -8.18
C GLU A 208 2.62 -5.10 -7.49
N SER A 209 2.05 -5.41 -6.31
CA SER A 209 2.30 -6.67 -5.60
C SER A 209 1.79 -7.88 -6.40
N PHE A 210 0.66 -7.75 -7.11
CA PHE A 210 0.19 -8.79 -8.03
C PHE A 210 1.15 -9.01 -9.19
N VAL A 211 1.60 -7.92 -9.83
CA VAL A 211 2.56 -7.98 -10.94
C VAL A 211 3.88 -8.56 -10.48
N ASP A 212 4.34 -8.16 -9.30
CA ASP A 212 5.56 -8.70 -8.70
C ASP A 212 5.48 -10.22 -8.49
N LYS A 213 4.35 -10.70 -7.96
CA LYS A 213 4.13 -12.12 -7.67
C LYS A 213 3.95 -12.97 -8.94
N PHE A 214 3.16 -12.49 -9.91
CA PHE A 214 2.71 -13.30 -11.05
C PHE A 214 3.32 -12.94 -12.40
N GLY A 215 4.10 -11.86 -12.50
CA GLY A 215 4.77 -11.42 -13.73
C GLY A 215 3.82 -11.02 -14.87
N LYS A 216 2.57 -10.65 -14.55
CA LYS A 216 1.53 -10.28 -15.53
C LYS A 216 0.56 -9.27 -14.95
N ALA A 217 -0.16 -8.55 -15.82
CA ALA A 217 -1.23 -7.65 -15.42
C ALA A 217 -2.43 -8.41 -14.81
N PRO A 218 -3.07 -7.90 -13.73
CA PRO A 218 -4.34 -8.42 -13.26
C PRO A 218 -5.43 -8.15 -14.30
N LYS A 219 -6.29 -9.15 -14.58
CA LYS A 219 -7.33 -9.05 -15.62
C LYS A 219 -8.40 -8.01 -15.28
N ASP A 220 -8.77 -7.89 -14.01
CA ASP A 220 -9.75 -6.94 -13.51
C ASP A 220 -9.34 -6.42 -12.13
N ILE A 221 -9.34 -5.10 -11.98
CA ILE A 221 -9.04 -4.38 -10.75
C ILE A 221 -10.21 -3.53 -10.25
N THR A 222 -11.35 -3.61 -10.92
CA THR A 222 -12.55 -2.80 -10.59
C THR A 222 -12.98 -3.04 -9.14
N ARG A 223 -13.03 -4.31 -8.73
CA ARG A 223 -13.39 -4.69 -7.37
C ARG A 223 -12.43 -4.10 -6.31
N TRP A 224 -11.13 -4.11 -6.58
CA TRP A 224 -10.15 -3.49 -5.69
C TRP A 224 -10.34 -1.98 -5.60
N ALA A 225 -10.59 -1.32 -6.75
CA ALA A 225 -10.87 0.12 -6.77
C ALA A 225 -12.16 0.47 -6.00
N GLU A 226 -13.21 -0.35 -6.10
CA GLU A 226 -14.43 -0.19 -5.31
C GLU A 226 -14.14 -0.27 -3.80
N ILE A 227 -13.45 -1.31 -3.34
CA ILE A 227 -13.10 -1.47 -1.92
C ILE A 227 -12.32 -0.25 -1.44
N VAL A 228 -11.31 0.17 -2.19
CA VAL A 228 -10.50 1.36 -1.88
C VAL A 228 -11.37 2.61 -1.76
N SER A 229 -12.34 2.81 -2.68
CA SER A 229 -13.21 4.00 -2.66
C SER A 229 -14.15 4.04 -1.46
N TYR A 230 -14.51 2.90 -0.88
CA TYR A 230 -15.29 2.81 0.36
C TYR A 230 -14.43 2.99 1.61
N ASN A 231 -13.22 2.45 1.60
CA ASN A 231 -12.37 2.40 2.80
C ASN A 231 -11.52 3.64 3.01
N LEU A 232 -11.19 4.37 1.92
CA LEU A 232 -10.55 5.67 2.02
C LEU A 232 -11.63 6.74 1.75
N PHE A 233 -12.10 7.38 2.80
CA PHE A 233 -13.30 8.23 2.75
C PHE A 233 -13.02 9.66 3.23
N ARG A 234 -13.88 10.57 2.83
CA ARG A 234 -13.77 11.98 3.19
C ARG A 234 -14.41 12.23 4.54
N MET A 235 -13.66 12.83 5.46
CA MET A 235 -14.18 13.13 6.80
C MET A 235 -13.38 14.24 7.48
N ASP A 236 -14.09 15.10 8.24
CA ASP A 236 -13.51 15.94 9.27
C ASP A 236 -13.32 15.11 10.55
N GLY A 237 -12.08 14.94 10.97
CA GLY A 237 -11.74 14.15 12.16
C GLY A 237 -12.22 14.74 13.49
N VAL A 238 -12.71 15.98 13.50
CA VAL A 238 -13.24 16.65 14.70
C VAL A 238 -14.76 16.47 14.81
N SER A 239 -15.47 16.76 13.73
CA SER A 239 -16.94 16.66 13.69
C SER A 239 -17.43 15.26 13.36
N LEU A 240 -16.59 14.38 12.78
CA LEU A 240 -16.91 13.07 12.23
C LEU A 240 -17.96 13.14 11.11
N CYS A 241 -18.03 14.29 10.45
CA CYS A 241 -18.93 14.55 9.33
C CYS A 241 -18.14 14.73 8.03
N LEU A 242 -18.84 14.75 6.91
CA LEU A 242 -18.27 15.25 5.66
C LEU A 242 -17.79 16.70 5.87
N PRO A 243 -16.62 17.08 5.35
CA PRO A 243 -16.08 18.42 5.52
C PRO A 243 -17.09 19.51 5.17
N GLU A 244 -17.17 20.55 6.02
CA GLU A 244 -18.03 21.72 5.84
C GLU A 244 -19.54 21.41 5.83
N THR A 245 -19.94 20.25 6.37
CA THR A 245 -21.36 19.85 6.48
C THR A 245 -21.67 19.25 7.85
N ASP A 246 -22.97 19.05 8.15
CA ASP A 246 -23.46 18.28 9.30
C ASP A 246 -23.80 16.83 8.93
N THR A 247 -23.45 16.39 7.70
CA THR A 247 -23.72 15.02 7.24
C THR A 247 -22.69 14.06 7.83
N PRO A 248 -23.09 13.10 8.70
CA PRO A 248 -22.16 12.13 9.28
C PRO A 248 -21.41 11.35 8.20
N ALA A 249 -20.09 11.19 8.36
CA ALA A 249 -19.31 10.34 7.50
C ALA A 249 -19.72 8.86 7.69
N LEU A 250 -19.75 8.11 6.59
CA LEU A 250 -20.07 6.68 6.59
C LEU A 250 -18.82 5.86 6.30
N VAL A 251 -18.70 4.73 6.97
CA VAL A 251 -17.66 3.72 6.74
C VAL A 251 -18.30 2.39 6.36
N MET A 252 -17.67 1.66 5.43
CA MET A 252 -18.15 0.33 5.04
C MET A 252 -17.77 -0.71 6.07
N ASN A 253 -18.78 -1.37 6.65
CA ASN A 253 -18.62 -2.60 7.42
C ASN A 253 -18.74 -3.80 6.48
N TRP A 254 -17.58 -4.39 6.11
CA TRP A 254 -17.52 -5.50 5.17
C TRP A 254 -18.04 -6.82 5.72
N GLU A 255 -18.17 -6.97 7.05
CA GLU A 255 -18.71 -8.18 7.67
C GLU A 255 -20.21 -8.32 7.42
N ILE A 256 -20.92 -7.19 7.48
CA ILE A 256 -22.38 -7.14 7.27
C ILE A 256 -22.75 -6.54 5.90
N GLY A 257 -21.77 -6.04 5.14
CA GLY A 257 -21.98 -5.46 3.80
C GLY A 257 -22.77 -4.16 3.80
N LYS A 258 -22.67 -3.33 4.86
CA LYS A 258 -23.43 -2.08 5.02
C LYS A 258 -22.53 -0.90 5.35
N MET A 259 -22.98 0.29 4.95
CA MET A 259 -22.42 1.56 5.42
C MET A 259 -22.99 1.90 6.79
N GLU A 260 -22.11 2.27 7.72
CA GLU A 260 -22.42 2.65 9.09
C GLU A 260 -21.84 4.03 9.37
N LYS A 261 -22.44 4.78 10.30
CA LYS A 261 -21.86 6.07 10.69
C LYS A 261 -20.53 5.84 11.40
N PHE A 262 -19.53 6.62 11.04
CA PHE A 262 -18.24 6.54 11.70
C PHE A 262 -18.35 6.96 13.18
N GLY A 263 -17.85 6.12 14.09
CA GLY A 263 -17.85 6.39 15.53
C GLY A 263 -19.17 6.14 16.27
N GLU A 264 -20.21 5.64 15.61
CA GLU A 264 -21.34 5.04 16.29
C GLU A 264 -20.99 3.58 16.62
N ASP A 265 -20.49 3.35 17.81
CA ASP A 265 -20.40 1.99 18.36
C ASP A 265 -21.82 1.49 18.65
N ASP A 266 -22.10 0.25 18.27
CA ASP A 266 -23.25 -0.47 18.80
C ASP A 266 -23.17 -0.43 20.34
N ASP A 267 -24.16 0.21 20.97
CA ASP A 267 -24.19 0.61 22.40
C ASP A 267 -24.08 -0.56 23.40
N SER A 268 -23.72 -1.76 22.93
CA SER A 268 -23.64 -2.96 23.78
C SER A 268 -22.31 -3.14 24.55
N HIS A 269 -21.22 -2.42 24.21
CA HIS A 269 -19.92 -2.74 24.85
C HIS A 269 -18.89 -1.64 25.11
N ARG A 270 -19.17 -0.32 25.16
CA ARG A 270 -18.21 0.63 25.79
C ARG A 270 -18.84 1.99 26.09
N THR A 271 -19.25 2.20 27.32
CA THR A 271 -19.40 3.54 27.92
C THR A 271 -18.04 4.23 28.05
N TYR A 272 -17.55 4.82 27.00
CA TYR A 272 -16.55 5.87 27.13
C TYR A 272 -17.29 7.18 27.46
N LYS A 273 -17.46 7.44 28.77
CA LYS A 273 -17.97 8.74 29.25
C LYS A 273 -16.98 9.82 28.78
N ARG A 274 -17.36 10.57 27.77
CA ARG A 274 -16.76 11.84 27.40
C ARG A 274 -16.97 12.80 28.57
N ASN A 275 -15.95 12.99 29.40
CA ASN A 275 -15.92 14.05 30.41
C ASN A 275 -15.85 15.40 29.70
N THR A 276 -16.99 15.93 29.26
CA THR A 276 -17.15 17.33 28.92
C THR A 276 -17.05 18.14 30.21
N ARG A 277 -15.85 18.65 30.51
CA ARG A 277 -15.70 19.72 31.48
C ARG A 277 -16.52 20.91 31.00
N LYS A 278 -17.72 21.08 31.53
CA LYS A 278 -18.42 22.36 31.51
C LYS A 278 -17.53 23.37 32.24
N LYS A 279 -16.91 24.29 31.50
CA LYS A 279 -16.41 25.51 32.09
C LYS A 279 -17.62 26.26 32.62
N LYS A 280 -17.82 26.27 33.94
CA LYS A 280 -18.65 27.28 34.60
C LYS A 280 -17.99 28.62 34.34
N LYS A 281 -18.72 29.52 33.68
CA LYS A 281 -18.50 30.97 33.78
C LYS A 281 -18.98 31.39 35.16
N GLU A 282 -18.12 31.91 35.98
CA GLU A 282 -18.33 32.96 36.94
C GLU A 282 -17.60 34.19 36.44
#